data_381924b63f2133b3c8e29f7347e3d136
#
_entry.id   381924b63f2133b3c8e29f7347e3d136
#
_cell.length_a   1.000
_cell.length_b   1.000
_cell.length_c   1.000
_cell.angle_alpha   90.00
_cell.angle_beta   90.00
_cell.angle_gamma   90.00
#
_symmetry.space_group_name_H-M   'P 1'
#
loop_
_entity.id
_entity.type
_entity.pdbx_description
1 polymer ?
#
loop_
_entity_poly.entity_id
_entity_poly.type
_entity_poly.pdbx_seq_one_letter_code
_entity_poly.pdbx_strand_id
1 'polypeptide(L)'
;MRSERAGFDGVEIHGAHGYVLCQFLSSEINHRDDQYGGSLENRSRVFFEIIEGIRAQCDAEFMVGVRLSPERFGMQLSDVVELAQRMCTEGNIDFLDMSLWDVFKEPMEEDKKGRSLLSYFTELDLNGVRLGIAGKIRTPAEANQAMADGVDWIMLGRAAILHHDFPAQYANNPNFVPVENPVSVEHLKAEGLSDKFVTYMSSWKGFVAET
;
A
#
# COMPACT_ATOMS: atom_id res chain seq x y z
N MET A 1 -2.21 -19.56 -9.34
CA MET A 1 -2.10 -21.05 -9.35
C MET A 1 -1.86 -21.69 -7.98
N ARG A 2 -0.71 -21.47 -7.26
CA ARG A 2 -0.52 -22.07 -5.91
C ARG A 2 -1.50 -21.50 -4.90
N SER A 3 -1.66 -20.17 -4.87
CA SER A 3 -2.59 -19.49 -3.96
C SER A 3 -4.03 -19.91 -4.22
N GLU A 4 -4.47 -19.89 -5.47
CA GLU A 4 -5.79 -20.35 -5.88
C GLU A 4 -6.06 -21.80 -5.47
N ARG A 5 -5.13 -22.73 -5.76
CA ARG A 5 -5.24 -24.13 -5.32
C ARG A 5 -5.24 -24.31 -3.81
N ALA A 6 -4.69 -23.34 -3.06
CA ALA A 6 -4.73 -23.31 -1.61
C ALA A 6 -6.00 -22.66 -1.06
N GLY A 7 -6.93 -22.21 -1.95
CA GLY A 7 -8.22 -21.63 -1.56
C GLY A 7 -8.19 -20.13 -1.27
N PHE A 8 -7.16 -19.41 -1.73
CA PHE A 8 -7.17 -17.94 -1.68
C PHE A 8 -8.02 -17.37 -2.82
N ASP A 9 -8.68 -16.25 -2.55
CA ASP A 9 -9.57 -15.56 -3.51
C ASP A 9 -8.80 -14.67 -4.49
N GLY A 10 -7.53 -14.37 -4.21
CA GLY A 10 -6.72 -13.50 -5.06
C GLY A 10 -5.27 -13.37 -4.59
N VAL A 11 -4.52 -12.55 -5.32
CA VAL A 11 -3.12 -12.19 -5.00
C VAL A 11 -2.88 -10.71 -5.24
N GLU A 12 -1.92 -10.17 -4.51
CA GLU A 12 -1.40 -8.83 -4.71
C GLU A 12 0.05 -8.89 -5.21
N ILE A 13 0.31 -8.28 -6.35
CA ILE A 13 1.66 -8.15 -6.93
C ILE A 13 2.39 -7.03 -6.19
N HIS A 14 3.43 -7.39 -5.45
CA HIS A 14 4.12 -6.44 -4.58
C HIS A 14 5.17 -5.61 -5.31
N GLY A 15 4.77 -4.46 -5.85
CA GLY A 15 5.61 -3.48 -6.54
C GLY A 15 6.04 -2.28 -5.67
N ALA A 16 6.04 -2.43 -4.35
CA ALA A 16 6.29 -1.35 -3.39
C ALA A 16 7.53 -1.59 -2.51
N HIS A 17 7.85 -0.60 -1.67
CA HIS A 17 8.78 -0.67 -0.53
C HIS A 17 10.25 -1.01 -0.88
N GLY A 18 10.68 -0.77 -2.12
CA GLY A 18 12.06 -1.03 -2.56
C GLY A 18 12.39 -2.50 -2.81
N TYR A 19 11.38 -3.41 -2.82
CA TYR A 19 11.57 -4.81 -3.16
C TYR A 19 11.70 -5.01 -4.68
N VAL A 20 11.91 -6.25 -5.12
CA VAL A 20 12.35 -6.58 -6.48
C VAL A 20 11.55 -5.85 -7.57
N LEU A 21 10.23 -5.90 -7.56
CA LEU A 21 9.42 -5.25 -8.60
C LEU A 21 9.49 -3.71 -8.50
N CYS A 22 9.55 -3.15 -7.29
CA CYS A 22 9.80 -1.72 -7.10
C CYS A 22 11.17 -1.31 -7.68
N GLN A 23 12.20 -2.15 -7.55
CA GLN A 23 13.52 -1.91 -8.14
C GLN A 23 13.48 -1.91 -9.68
N PHE A 24 12.65 -2.76 -10.29
CA PHE A 24 12.43 -2.70 -11.74
C PHE A 24 11.82 -1.37 -12.19
N LEU A 25 10.88 -0.81 -11.44
CA LEU A 25 10.25 0.48 -11.75
C LEU A 25 11.17 1.68 -11.54
N SER A 26 12.10 1.57 -10.60
CA SER A 26 12.97 2.69 -10.22
C SER A 26 13.84 3.18 -11.37
N SER A 27 13.76 4.47 -11.70
CA SER A 27 14.64 5.11 -12.66
C SER A 27 16.06 5.32 -12.13
N GLU A 28 16.26 5.25 -10.80
CA GLU A 28 17.57 5.42 -10.16
C GLU A 28 18.30 4.09 -9.93
N ILE A 29 17.56 2.99 -9.68
CA ILE A 29 18.13 1.69 -9.32
C ILE A 29 18.22 0.77 -10.54
N ASN A 30 17.26 0.87 -11.47
CA ASN A 30 17.22 0.02 -12.64
C ASN A 30 18.13 0.57 -13.75
N HIS A 31 19.34 0.04 -13.82
CA HIS A 31 20.34 0.38 -14.84
C HIS A 31 20.40 -0.65 -15.98
N ARG A 32 19.34 -1.44 -16.19
CA ARG A 32 19.26 -2.43 -17.28
C ARG A 32 19.23 -1.74 -18.64
N ASP A 33 19.82 -2.37 -19.62
CA ASP A 33 19.87 -1.95 -21.03
C ASP A 33 19.04 -2.85 -21.96
N ASP A 34 18.31 -3.80 -21.38
CA ASP A 34 17.39 -4.69 -22.08
C ASP A 34 15.93 -4.16 -22.04
N GLN A 35 15.00 -5.00 -22.48
CA GLN A 35 13.56 -4.68 -22.54
C GLN A 35 12.90 -4.37 -21.19
N TYR A 36 13.60 -4.49 -20.07
CA TYR A 36 13.12 -4.18 -18.72
C TYR A 36 13.79 -2.95 -18.12
N GLY A 37 14.56 -2.17 -18.88
CA GLY A 37 15.25 -0.97 -18.44
C GLY A 37 15.01 0.26 -19.32
N GLY A 38 15.44 1.44 -18.86
CA GLY A 38 15.29 2.69 -19.57
C GLY A 38 13.91 3.34 -19.42
N SER A 39 13.05 3.27 -20.43
CA SER A 39 11.72 3.92 -20.40
C SER A 39 10.80 3.35 -19.35
N LEU A 40 9.78 4.12 -18.91
CA LEU A 40 8.75 3.65 -17.99
C LEU A 40 8.04 2.41 -18.54
N GLU A 41 7.77 2.38 -19.85
CA GLU A 41 7.17 1.20 -20.49
C GLU A 41 8.01 -0.06 -20.27
N ASN A 42 9.31 0.03 -20.46
CA ASN A 42 10.22 -1.09 -20.26
C ASN A 42 10.32 -1.48 -18.78
N ARG A 43 10.49 -0.49 -17.90
CA ARG A 43 10.59 -0.72 -16.45
C ARG A 43 9.32 -1.34 -15.84
N SER A 44 8.15 -1.04 -16.41
CA SER A 44 6.86 -1.57 -15.98
C SER A 44 6.46 -2.88 -16.67
N ARG A 45 7.11 -3.28 -17.75
CA ARG A 45 6.79 -4.47 -18.57
C ARG A 45 6.59 -5.73 -17.75
N VAL A 46 7.46 -5.98 -16.80
CA VAL A 46 7.39 -7.18 -15.94
C VAL A 46 6.08 -7.28 -15.15
N PHE A 47 5.45 -6.16 -14.80
CA PHE A 47 4.14 -6.19 -14.11
C PHE A 47 3.04 -6.69 -15.02
N PHE A 48 2.98 -6.18 -16.25
CA PHE A 48 1.97 -6.60 -17.22
C PHE A 48 2.15 -8.08 -17.60
N GLU A 49 3.39 -8.53 -17.79
CA GLU A 49 3.69 -9.95 -18.04
C GLU A 49 3.26 -10.85 -16.88
N ILE A 50 3.44 -10.41 -15.62
CA ILE A 50 2.98 -11.16 -14.44
C ILE A 50 1.45 -11.19 -14.39
N ILE A 51 0.78 -10.05 -14.61
CA ILE A 51 -0.69 -9.96 -14.61
C ILE A 51 -1.26 -10.89 -15.69
N GLU A 52 -0.76 -10.80 -16.92
CA GLU A 52 -1.17 -11.67 -18.03
C GLU A 52 -0.94 -13.14 -17.69
N GLY A 53 0.21 -13.48 -17.12
CA GLY A 53 0.55 -14.82 -16.71
C GLY A 53 -0.40 -15.39 -15.63
N ILE A 54 -0.87 -14.55 -14.69
CA ILE A 54 -1.86 -14.95 -13.69
C ILE A 54 -3.21 -15.15 -14.36
N ARG A 55 -3.67 -14.16 -15.13
CA ARG A 55 -4.98 -14.23 -15.83
C ARG A 55 -5.10 -15.42 -16.78
N ALA A 56 -4.01 -15.80 -17.44
CA ALA A 56 -3.99 -16.96 -18.32
C ALA A 56 -4.07 -18.32 -17.60
N GLN A 57 -3.85 -18.37 -16.29
CA GLN A 57 -3.67 -19.62 -15.54
C GLN A 57 -4.60 -19.77 -14.34
N CYS A 58 -5.31 -18.71 -13.95
CA CYS A 58 -6.27 -18.71 -12.84
C CYS A 58 -7.69 -18.47 -13.36
N ASP A 59 -8.67 -18.82 -12.54
CA ASP A 59 -10.07 -18.59 -12.86
C ASP A 59 -10.38 -17.10 -13.01
N ALA A 60 -11.41 -16.78 -13.77
CA ALA A 60 -11.82 -15.38 -14.03
C ALA A 60 -12.17 -14.60 -12.76
N GLU A 61 -12.68 -15.30 -11.74
CA GLU A 61 -13.05 -14.72 -10.44
C GLU A 61 -11.85 -14.54 -9.48
N PHE A 62 -10.66 -15.08 -9.85
CA PHE A 62 -9.47 -14.94 -9.00
C PHE A 62 -8.94 -13.52 -9.07
N MET A 63 -9.02 -12.79 -7.95
CA MET A 63 -8.65 -11.38 -7.89
C MET A 63 -7.15 -11.16 -8.06
N VAL A 64 -6.78 -10.15 -8.84
CA VAL A 64 -5.40 -9.71 -9.05
C VAL A 64 -5.28 -8.23 -8.71
N GLY A 65 -4.49 -7.93 -7.71
CA GLY A 65 -4.15 -6.55 -7.36
C GLY A 65 -2.69 -6.22 -7.55
N VAL A 66 -2.38 -4.93 -7.54
CA VAL A 66 -1.02 -4.42 -7.59
C VAL A 66 -0.81 -3.42 -6.48
N ARG A 67 0.31 -3.55 -5.75
CA ARG A 67 0.72 -2.58 -4.75
C ARG A 67 1.91 -1.77 -5.22
N LEU A 68 1.81 -0.43 -5.13
CA LEU A 68 2.86 0.50 -5.54
C LEU A 68 3.25 1.47 -4.42
N SER A 69 4.51 1.92 -4.43
CA SER A 69 4.97 3.10 -3.69
C SER A 69 5.14 4.25 -4.68
N PRO A 70 4.49 5.40 -4.48
CA PRO A 70 4.53 6.51 -5.44
C PRO A 70 5.83 7.30 -5.38
N GLU A 71 6.52 7.24 -4.27
CA GLU A 71 7.73 8.01 -3.98
C GLU A 71 8.75 7.15 -3.25
N ARG A 72 9.96 7.67 -3.05
CA ARG A 72 11.10 6.96 -2.46
C ARG A 72 11.60 5.84 -3.36
N PHE A 73 12.65 5.16 -2.95
CA PHE A 73 13.22 4.01 -3.67
C PHE A 73 13.58 4.31 -5.14
N GLY A 74 13.89 5.58 -5.46
CA GLY A 74 14.16 6.04 -6.82
C GLY A 74 12.92 6.09 -7.72
N MET A 75 11.73 6.19 -7.13
CA MET A 75 10.47 6.39 -7.86
C MET A 75 10.22 7.87 -8.09
N GLN A 76 9.70 8.22 -9.26
CA GLN A 76 9.17 9.54 -9.59
C GLN A 76 7.65 9.48 -9.57
N LEU A 77 7.01 10.46 -8.93
CA LEU A 77 5.55 10.48 -8.77
C LEU A 77 4.83 10.46 -10.12
N SER A 78 5.31 11.23 -11.10
CA SER A 78 4.74 11.27 -12.44
C SER A 78 4.73 9.89 -13.11
N ASP A 79 5.83 9.14 -13.02
CA ASP A 79 5.94 7.78 -13.57
C ASP A 79 4.94 6.82 -12.90
N VAL A 80 4.80 6.94 -11.57
CA VAL A 80 3.89 6.05 -10.83
C VAL A 80 2.42 6.39 -11.09
N VAL A 81 2.08 7.67 -11.23
CA VAL A 81 0.72 8.10 -11.60
C VAL A 81 0.36 7.60 -13.01
N GLU A 82 1.26 7.75 -13.98
CA GLU A 82 1.08 7.22 -15.34
C GLU A 82 0.91 5.70 -15.34
N LEU A 83 1.77 4.99 -14.62
CA LEU A 83 1.68 3.54 -14.50
C LEU A 83 0.38 3.10 -13.83
N ALA A 84 -0.02 3.76 -12.73
CA ALA A 84 -1.27 3.49 -12.03
C ALA A 84 -2.48 3.67 -12.96
N GLN A 85 -2.52 4.77 -13.73
CA GLN A 85 -3.56 4.99 -14.73
C GLN A 85 -3.59 3.88 -15.80
N ARG A 86 -2.44 3.49 -16.32
CA ARG A 86 -2.36 2.40 -17.29
C ARG A 86 -2.79 1.05 -16.70
N MET A 87 -2.43 0.76 -15.47
CA MET A 87 -2.88 -0.45 -14.78
C MET A 87 -4.40 -0.51 -14.62
N CYS A 88 -5.04 0.64 -14.35
CA CYS A 88 -6.49 0.72 -14.24
C CYS A 88 -7.21 0.57 -15.60
N THR A 89 -6.61 1.02 -16.70
CA THR A 89 -7.25 1.01 -18.02
C THR A 89 -6.86 -0.18 -18.90
N GLU A 90 -5.63 -0.68 -18.76
CA GLU A 90 -5.05 -1.70 -19.64
C GLU A 90 -4.65 -2.98 -18.88
N GLY A 91 -4.41 -2.85 -17.57
CA GLY A 91 -3.72 -3.88 -16.78
C GLY A 91 -4.56 -5.07 -16.39
N ASN A 92 -5.88 -5.06 -16.61
CA ASN A 92 -6.77 -6.16 -16.22
C ASN A 92 -6.57 -6.60 -14.76
N ILE A 93 -6.53 -5.61 -13.84
CA ILE A 93 -6.45 -5.79 -12.40
C ILE A 93 -7.81 -5.48 -11.74
N ASP A 94 -8.05 -6.05 -10.57
CA ASP A 94 -9.27 -5.81 -9.80
C ASP A 94 -9.11 -4.68 -8.78
N PHE A 95 -7.87 -4.50 -8.27
CA PHE A 95 -7.58 -3.45 -7.31
C PHE A 95 -6.15 -2.92 -7.42
N LEU A 96 -6.01 -1.65 -7.05
CA LEU A 96 -4.75 -0.93 -6.90
C LEU A 96 -4.57 -0.53 -5.44
N ASP A 97 -3.46 -0.92 -4.82
CA ASP A 97 -3.10 -0.55 -3.45
C ASP A 97 -1.92 0.41 -3.44
N MET A 98 -2.14 1.62 -2.92
CA MET A 98 -1.12 2.65 -2.87
C MET A 98 -0.50 2.79 -1.48
N SER A 99 0.80 2.48 -1.38
CA SER A 99 1.58 2.67 -0.16
C SER A 99 2.15 4.08 -0.09
N LEU A 100 1.36 5.03 0.43
CA LEU A 100 1.66 6.47 0.41
C LEU A 100 2.62 6.93 1.51
N TRP A 101 2.97 6.06 2.48
CA TRP A 101 3.73 6.40 3.68
C TRP A 101 2.99 7.34 4.65
N ASP A 102 2.37 8.38 4.12
CA ASP A 102 1.51 9.36 4.81
C ASP A 102 0.51 9.87 3.79
N VAL A 103 -0.76 9.54 3.97
CA VAL A 103 -1.79 9.77 2.96
C VAL A 103 -2.14 11.24 2.79
N PHE A 104 -1.98 12.03 3.86
CA PHE A 104 -2.36 13.44 3.89
C PHE A 104 -1.21 14.42 3.61
N LYS A 105 0.02 13.91 3.45
CA LYS A 105 1.15 14.77 3.11
C LYS A 105 1.08 15.29 1.68
N GLU A 106 1.79 16.36 1.40
CA GLU A 106 2.11 16.76 0.04
C GLU A 106 3.21 15.84 -0.58
N PRO A 107 3.30 15.75 -1.91
CA PRO A 107 4.41 15.09 -2.58
C PRO A 107 5.78 15.59 -2.13
N MET A 108 6.79 14.73 -2.29
CA MET A 108 8.19 15.12 -2.05
C MET A 108 8.75 16.00 -3.17
N GLU A 109 8.26 15.82 -4.39
CA GLU A 109 8.65 16.60 -5.56
C GLU A 109 8.07 18.02 -5.45
N GLU A 110 8.95 19.05 -5.52
CA GLU A 110 8.57 20.44 -5.29
C GLU A 110 7.51 20.95 -6.29
N ASP A 111 7.62 20.55 -7.56
CA ASP A 111 6.69 20.93 -8.62
C ASP A 111 5.32 20.23 -8.52
N LYS A 112 5.19 19.26 -7.64
CA LYS A 112 3.97 18.50 -7.38
C LYS A 112 3.25 18.92 -6.09
N LYS A 113 3.79 19.86 -5.34
CA LYS A 113 3.18 20.38 -4.11
C LYS A 113 1.92 21.20 -4.39
N GLY A 114 1.18 21.54 -3.32
CA GLY A 114 -0.08 22.28 -3.37
C GLY A 114 -1.33 21.42 -3.27
N ARG A 115 -1.18 20.09 -3.23
CA ARG A 115 -2.28 19.15 -2.96
C ARG A 115 -1.76 17.87 -2.27
N SER A 116 -2.66 17.10 -1.68
CA SER A 116 -2.27 15.87 -0.99
C SER A 116 -1.73 14.81 -1.97
N LEU A 117 -0.79 13.98 -1.50
CA LEU A 117 -0.30 12.85 -2.29
C LEU A 117 -1.43 11.89 -2.67
N LEU A 118 -2.43 11.73 -1.80
CA LEU A 118 -3.61 10.91 -2.06
C LEU A 118 -4.37 11.38 -3.30
N SER A 119 -4.54 12.69 -3.50
CA SER A 119 -5.35 13.23 -4.60
C SER A 119 -4.85 12.84 -5.99
N TYR A 120 -3.56 12.53 -6.12
CA TYR A 120 -3.00 12.05 -7.39
C TYR A 120 -3.54 10.68 -7.82
N PHE A 121 -4.06 9.90 -6.88
CA PHE A 121 -4.58 8.56 -7.14
C PHE A 121 -6.11 8.51 -7.10
N THR A 122 -6.77 9.34 -6.29
CA THR A 122 -8.24 9.43 -6.30
C THR A 122 -8.81 10.15 -7.52
N GLU A 123 -7.99 10.93 -8.24
CA GLU A 123 -8.37 11.60 -9.49
C GLU A 123 -8.13 10.74 -10.76
N LEU A 124 -7.57 9.53 -10.62
CA LEU A 124 -7.39 8.60 -11.74
C LEU A 124 -8.74 8.11 -12.27
N ASP A 125 -8.79 7.83 -13.58
CA ASP A 125 -9.87 7.01 -14.13
C ASP A 125 -9.64 5.55 -13.73
N LEU A 126 -10.32 5.12 -12.68
CA LEU A 126 -10.14 3.77 -12.13
C LEU A 126 -10.78 2.69 -12.99
N ASN A 127 -11.67 3.03 -13.93
CA ASN A 127 -12.31 2.07 -14.85
C ASN A 127 -12.86 0.81 -14.15
N GLY A 128 -13.42 0.98 -12.95
CA GLY A 128 -13.96 -0.11 -12.13
C GLY A 128 -12.94 -0.82 -11.22
N VAL A 129 -11.65 -0.51 -11.34
CA VAL A 129 -10.61 -0.97 -10.42
C VAL A 129 -10.83 -0.30 -9.05
N ARG A 130 -10.74 -1.06 -7.97
CA ARG A 130 -10.88 -0.52 -6.62
C ARG A 130 -9.56 0.04 -6.11
N LEU A 131 -9.62 1.19 -5.42
CA LEU A 131 -8.46 1.87 -4.86
C LEU A 131 -8.33 1.64 -3.36
N GLY A 132 -7.25 1.02 -2.94
CA GLY A 132 -6.83 0.89 -1.55
C GLY A 132 -5.63 1.77 -1.22
N ILE A 133 -5.52 2.17 0.04
CA ILE A 133 -4.39 2.97 0.49
C ILE A 133 -3.83 2.52 1.84
N ALA A 134 -2.53 2.76 2.01
CA ALA A 134 -1.84 2.65 3.30
C ALA A 134 -0.96 3.89 3.54
N GLY A 135 -0.97 4.41 4.76
CA GLY A 135 -0.03 5.47 5.14
C GLY A 135 -0.47 6.29 6.34
N LYS A 136 0.05 5.98 7.52
CA LYS A 136 -0.14 6.70 8.78
C LYS A 136 -1.60 6.96 9.22
N ILE A 137 -2.54 6.19 8.73
CA ILE A 137 -3.91 6.24 9.24
C ILE A 137 -3.90 5.58 10.62
N ARG A 138 -4.25 6.33 11.65
CA ARG A 138 -4.16 5.90 13.06
C ARG A 138 -5.45 6.08 13.83
N THR A 139 -6.33 6.98 13.39
CA THR A 139 -7.57 7.33 14.07
C THR A 139 -8.78 7.07 13.19
N PRO A 140 -9.98 6.91 13.81
CA PRO A 140 -11.24 6.88 13.08
C PRO A 140 -11.47 8.09 12.20
N ALA A 141 -11.09 9.29 12.65
CA ALA A 141 -11.25 10.54 11.88
C ALA A 141 -10.40 10.51 10.60
N GLU A 142 -9.14 10.10 10.68
CA GLU A 142 -8.25 9.93 9.51
C GLU A 142 -8.78 8.86 8.56
N ALA A 143 -9.31 7.76 9.09
CA ALA A 143 -9.93 6.71 8.27
C ALA A 143 -11.16 7.24 7.51
N ASN A 144 -12.05 7.96 8.19
CA ASN A 144 -13.22 8.59 7.58
C ASN A 144 -12.84 9.62 6.52
N GLN A 145 -11.82 10.44 6.80
CA GLN A 145 -11.33 11.43 5.83
C GLN A 145 -10.83 10.75 4.56
N ALA A 146 -9.98 9.73 4.70
CA ALA A 146 -9.46 9.00 3.55
C ALA A 146 -10.57 8.33 2.70
N MET A 147 -11.58 7.75 3.37
CA MET A 147 -12.74 7.19 2.68
C MET A 147 -13.56 8.26 1.97
N ALA A 148 -13.73 9.44 2.59
CA ALA A 148 -14.42 10.58 1.98
C ALA A 148 -13.66 11.15 0.78
N ASP A 149 -12.34 11.04 0.77
CA ASP A 149 -11.48 11.47 -0.34
C ASP A 149 -11.54 10.51 -1.56
N GLY A 150 -12.28 9.39 -1.47
CA GLY A 150 -12.63 8.56 -2.63
C GLY A 150 -11.89 7.25 -2.76
N VAL A 151 -11.37 6.69 -1.65
CA VAL A 151 -10.80 5.33 -1.66
C VAL A 151 -11.85 4.28 -1.29
N ASP A 152 -11.68 3.05 -1.74
CA ASP A 152 -12.59 1.94 -1.46
C ASP A 152 -12.28 1.25 -0.12
N TRP A 153 -11.01 1.21 0.28
CA TRP A 153 -10.60 0.69 1.58
C TRP A 153 -9.27 1.30 2.05
N ILE A 154 -9.00 1.13 3.33
CA ILE A 154 -7.74 1.53 3.96
C ILE A 154 -7.01 0.33 4.56
N MET A 155 -5.70 0.36 4.55
CA MET A 155 -4.86 -0.62 5.24
C MET A 155 -4.20 0.00 6.46
N LEU A 156 -4.40 -0.68 7.60
CA LEU A 156 -3.85 -0.29 8.88
C LEU A 156 -2.59 -1.10 9.18
N GLY A 157 -1.47 -0.43 9.37
CA GLY A 157 -0.23 -1.04 9.85
C GLY A 157 -0.10 -0.87 11.37
N ARG A 158 0.57 0.19 11.78
CA ARG A 158 0.85 0.45 13.21
C ARG A 158 -0.40 0.57 14.07
N ALA A 159 -1.48 1.11 13.55
CA ALA A 159 -2.74 1.19 14.27
C ALA A 159 -3.28 -0.20 14.63
N ALA A 160 -3.15 -1.18 13.73
CA ALA A 160 -3.55 -2.56 14.00
C ALA A 160 -2.60 -3.32 14.95
N ILE A 161 -1.35 -2.88 15.10
CA ILE A 161 -0.44 -3.38 16.13
C ILE A 161 -0.87 -2.88 17.53
N LEU A 162 -1.36 -1.64 17.58
CA LEU A 162 -1.81 -1.01 18.83
C LEU A 162 -3.22 -1.40 19.23
N HIS A 163 -4.05 -1.80 18.27
CA HIS A 163 -5.44 -2.22 18.41
C HIS A 163 -5.74 -3.30 17.39
N HIS A 164 -5.54 -4.57 17.75
CA HIS A 164 -5.78 -5.70 16.85
C HIS A 164 -7.22 -5.76 16.34
N ASP A 165 -8.14 -5.22 17.10
CA ASP A 165 -9.58 -5.16 16.84
C ASP A 165 -10.06 -3.76 16.37
N PHE A 166 -9.16 -2.91 15.84
CA PHE A 166 -9.48 -1.55 15.39
C PHE A 166 -10.80 -1.48 14.60
N PRO A 167 -11.07 -2.35 13.60
CA PRO A 167 -12.34 -2.29 12.87
C PRO A 167 -13.55 -2.54 13.76
N ALA A 168 -13.44 -3.45 14.74
CA ALA A 168 -14.54 -3.73 15.68
C ALA A 168 -14.76 -2.57 16.65
N GLN A 169 -13.69 -1.96 17.17
CA GLN A 169 -13.81 -0.75 18.00
C GLN A 169 -14.44 0.40 17.22
N TYR A 170 -14.01 0.61 15.98
CA TYR A 170 -14.58 1.64 15.10
C TYR A 170 -16.08 1.38 14.84
N ALA A 171 -16.48 0.15 14.56
CA ALA A 171 -17.88 -0.20 14.31
C ALA A 171 -18.77 0.05 15.53
N ASN A 172 -18.24 -0.21 16.76
CA ASN A 172 -18.96 0.01 18.00
C ASN A 172 -18.97 1.49 18.44
N ASN A 173 -17.90 2.21 18.19
CA ASN A 173 -17.74 3.63 18.50
C ASN A 173 -16.89 4.33 17.45
N PRO A 174 -17.49 4.96 16.43
CA PRO A 174 -16.75 5.67 15.38
C PRO A 174 -15.84 6.82 15.87
N ASN A 175 -15.99 7.21 17.12
CA ASN A 175 -15.20 8.27 17.77
C ASN A 175 -14.25 7.71 18.85
N PHE A 176 -13.94 6.41 18.86
CA PHE A 176 -12.99 5.88 19.82
C PHE A 176 -11.62 6.56 19.66
N VAL A 177 -10.93 6.74 20.76
CA VAL A 177 -9.61 7.38 20.79
C VAL A 177 -8.55 6.28 20.93
N PRO A 178 -7.79 5.99 19.86
CA PRO A 178 -6.72 5.02 19.91
C PRO A 178 -5.61 5.43 20.87
N VAL A 179 -4.90 4.46 21.45
CA VAL A 179 -3.70 4.74 22.24
C VAL A 179 -2.60 5.33 21.35
N GLU A 180 -1.82 6.21 21.95
CA GLU A 180 -0.67 6.82 21.29
C GLU A 180 0.64 6.15 21.74
N ASN A 181 1.63 6.17 20.85
CA ASN A 181 2.98 5.75 21.18
C ASN A 181 3.71 6.79 22.06
N PRO A 182 4.61 6.36 22.97
CA PRO A 182 4.98 4.98 23.23
C PRO A 182 3.96 4.25 24.10
N VAL A 183 3.77 2.95 23.85
CA VAL A 183 2.92 2.08 24.67
C VAL A 183 3.73 1.14 25.54
N SER A 184 3.13 0.59 26.61
CA SER A 184 3.80 -0.39 27.47
C SER A 184 3.89 -1.77 26.80
N VAL A 185 4.81 -2.59 27.30
CA VAL A 185 4.94 -4.02 26.93
C VAL A 185 3.65 -4.78 27.25
N GLU A 186 3.03 -4.47 28.37
CA GLU A 186 1.77 -5.10 28.82
C GLU A 186 0.64 -4.80 27.84
N HIS A 187 0.56 -3.57 27.32
CA HIS A 187 -0.42 -3.22 26.29
C HIS A 187 -0.25 -4.09 25.05
N LEU A 188 0.97 -4.17 24.50
CA LEU A 188 1.23 -4.99 23.31
C LEU A 188 0.93 -6.47 23.52
N LYS A 189 1.19 -7.01 24.70
CA LYS A 189 0.81 -8.39 25.07
C LYS A 189 -0.70 -8.57 25.15
N ALA A 190 -1.42 -7.58 25.68
CA ALA A 190 -2.88 -7.61 25.72
C ALA A 190 -3.48 -7.55 24.30
N GLU A 191 -2.79 -6.86 23.36
CA GLU A 191 -3.13 -6.85 21.94
C GLU A 191 -2.72 -8.15 21.19
N GLY A 192 -2.21 -9.16 21.90
CA GLY A 192 -1.91 -10.47 21.34
C GLY A 192 -0.51 -10.64 20.74
N LEU A 193 0.39 -9.67 20.93
CA LEU A 193 1.75 -9.77 20.40
C LEU A 193 2.58 -10.81 21.19
N SER A 194 3.28 -11.66 20.45
CA SER A 194 4.26 -12.59 21.05
C SER A 194 5.45 -11.84 21.64
N ASP A 195 6.17 -12.45 22.61
CA ASP A 195 7.38 -11.86 23.20
C ASP A 195 8.44 -11.49 22.15
N LYS A 196 8.59 -12.29 21.10
CA LYS A 196 9.52 -12.01 20.00
C LYS A 196 9.10 -10.76 19.23
N PHE A 197 7.80 -10.58 19.00
CA PHE A 197 7.33 -9.41 18.26
C PHE A 197 7.35 -8.16 19.13
N VAL A 198 7.08 -8.27 20.43
CA VAL A 198 7.28 -7.17 21.39
C VAL A 198 8.73 -6.71 21.40
N THR A 199 9.70 -7.65 21.44
CA THR A 199 11.13 -7.33 21.37
C THR A 199 11.46 -6.60 20.05
N TYR A 200 10.90 -7.05 18.92
CA TYR A 200 11.07 -6.37 17.64
C TYR A 200 10.48 -4.95 17.67
N MET A 201 9.29 -4.76 18.21
CA MET A 201 8.66 -3.44 18.32
C MET A 201 9.44 -2.50 19.24
N SER A 202 10.09 -3.03 20.29
CA SER A 202 10.97 -2.25 21.18
C SER A 202 12.22 -1.69 20.48
N SER A 203 12.62 -2.27 19.33
CA SER A 203 13.69 -1.70 18.51
C SER A 203 13.26 -0.48 17.69
N TRP A 204 11.96 -0.20 17.62
CA TRP A 204 11.44 0.97 16.92
C TRP A 204 11.39 2.16 17.87
N LYS A 205 12.22 3.16 17.57
CA LYS A 205 12.34 4.36 18.41
C LYS A 205 10.97 4.98 18.70
N GLY A 206 10.63 5.10 20.00
CA GLY A 206 9.41 5.73 20.47
C GLY A 206 8.14 4.90 20.22
N PHE A 207 8.25 3.59 19.95
CA PHE A 207 7.07 2.73 19.81
C PHE A 207 6.69 2.08 21.15
N VAL A 208 7.66 1.57 21.90
CA VAL A 208 7.48 0.99 23.23
C VAL A 208 8.12 1.93 24.26
N ALA A 209 7.46 2.12 25.40
CA ALA A 209 7.98 2.91 26.51
C ALA A 209 9.27 2.29 27.06
N GLU A 210 10.27 3.12 27.32
CA GLU A 210 11.47 2.69 28.03
C GLU A 210 11.09 2.31 29.47
N THR A 211 11.53 1.13 29.90
CA THR A 211 11.34 0.60 31.28
C THR A 211 12.34 1.19 32.24
#